data_55a827a3506e76edd96b80b1ea6a8a81
#
_entry.id   55a827a3506e76edd96b80b1ea6a8a81
#
_cell.length_a   1.000
_cell.length_b   1.000
_cell.length_c   1.000
_cell.angle_alpha   90.00
_cell.angle_beta   90.00
_cell.angle_gamma   90.00
#
_symmetry.space_group_name_H-M   'P 1'
#
loop_
_entity.id
_entity.type
_entity.pdbx_description
1 polymer ?
#
loop_
_entity_poly.entity_id
_entity_poly.type
_entity_poly.pdbx_seq_one_letter_code
_entity_poly.pdbx_strand_id
1 'polypeptide(L)'
;MLFWIKNILFLIVLIALAYYLIANEKELFAPSTQEQVIEAPLEEGAVATTGTQPAVKINQKNKAAEGLSRFYANLHGVENEKGPRVRNNIVYLDEPKGDLAEILEAKRLTTRPLRRNWKGSKENRPFRRGQTLHQKLYEYAKNDGLEVIWWLDRDFMVKDPFRIDKDIIATAYQVGQAIGGHFQDGLSTYFCYQQRAIVLIEKDLPYLDEECLLLPISKRH
;
A
#
# COMPACT_ATOMS: atom_id res chain seq x y z
N MET A 1 -23.64 25.98 39.52
CA MET A 1 -24.82 25.74 38.65
C MET A 1 -24.51 25.97 37.16
N LEU A 2 -23.68 26.91 36.76
CA LEU A 2 -23.36 27.15 35.33
C LEU A 2 -22.66 25.97 34.61
N PHE A 3 -21.87 25.17 35.31
CA PHE A 3 -21.15 24.04 34.73
C PHE A 3 -22.10 22.92 34.26
N TRP A 4 -23.12 22.62 35.03
CA TRP A 4 -24.14 21.61 34.68
C TRP A 4 -24.98 22.02 33.48
N ILE A 5 -25.32 23.30 33.39
CA ILE A 5 -26.11 23.84 32.26
C ILE A 5 -25.35 23.73 30.96
N LYS A 6 -24.04 24.01 30.95
CA LYS A 6 -23.19 23.83 29.75
C LYS A 6 -23.14 22.36 29.27
N ASN A 7 -23.01 21.43 30.21
CA ASN A 7 -22.95 20.01 29.86
C ASN A 7 -24.29 19.48 29.32
N ILE A 8 -25.40 19.93 29.90
CA ILE A 8 -26.77 19.59 29.42
C ILE A 8 -26.98 20.17 28.00
N LEU A 9 -26.59 21.43 27.77
CA LEU A 9 -26.72 22.08 26.47
C LEU A 9 -25.87 21.35 25.41
N PHE A 10 -24.65 20.94 25.76
CA PHE A 10 -23.77 20.17 24.88
C PHE A 10 -24.36 18.81 24.53
N LEU A 11 -24.97 18.12 25.50
CA LEU A 11 -25.62 16.83 25.31
C LEU A 11 -26.82 16.95 24.36
N ILE A 12 -27.63 18.00 24.51
CA ILE A 12 -28.79 18.27 23.62
C ILE A 12 -28.30 18.50 22.17
N VAL A 13 -27.23 19.26 21.97
CA VAL A 13 -26.65 19.51 20.64
C VAL A 13 -26.15 18.19 20.02
N LEU A 14 -25.48 17.32 20.79
CA LEU A 14 -25.03 16.01 20.29
C LEU A 14 -26.21 15.11 19.90
N ILE A 15 -27.28 15.07 20.69
CA ILE A 15 -28.48 14.29 20.36
C ILE A 15 -29.14 14.81 19.09
N ALA A 16 -29.26 16.14 18.95
CA ALA A 16 -29.80 16.75 17.75
C ALA A 16 -28.95 16.46 16.51
N LEU A 17 -27.62 16.48 16.63
CA LEU A 17 -26.70 16.14 15.55
C LEU A 17 -26.81 14.66 15.17
N ALA A 18 -26.88 13.76 16.14
CA ALA A 18 -27.06 12.33 15.90
C ALA A 18 -28.39 12.05 15.21
N TYR A 19 -29.47 12.67 15.65
CA TYR A 19 -30.77 12.55 15.00
C TYR A 19 -30.76 13.06 13.56
N TYR A 20 -30.10 14.20 13.31
CA TYR A 20 -29.95 14.77 11.97
C TYR A 20 -29.17 13.82 11.03
N LEU A 21 -28.09 13.20 11.52
CA LEU A 21 -27.30 12.24 10.73
C LEU A 21 -28.07 10.98 10.41
N ILE A 22 -28.86 10.45 11.37
CA ILE A 22 -29.72 9.27 11.14
C ILE A 22 -30.86 9.59 10.18
N ALA A 23 -31.47 10.77 10.29
CA ALA A 23 -32.56 11.17 9.42
C ALA A 23 -32.10 11.39 7.96
N ASN A 24 -30.85 11.76 7.74
CA ASN A 24 -30.27 12.02 6.41
C ASN A 24 -29.27 10.93 5.95
N GLU A 25 -29.27 9.75 6.57
CA GLU A 25 -28.35 8.66 6.20
C GLU A 25 -28.47 8.25 4.73
N LYS A 26 -29.67 8.35 4.14
CA LYS A 26 -29.93 7.99 2.72
C LYS A 26 -29.28 8.96 1.73
N GLU A 27 -29.10 10.23 2.09
CA GLU A 27 -28.40 11.21 1.23
C GLU A 27 -26.88 11.15 1.40
N LEU A 28 -26.40 10.82 2.61
CA LEU A 28 -24.98 10.74 2.91
C LEU A 28 -24.33 9.46 2.39
N PHE A 29 -25.09 8.39 2.21
CA PHE A 29 -24.63 7.07 1.75
C PHE A 29 -25.27 6.61 0.44
N ALA A 30 -25.91 7.50 -0.32
CA ALA A 30 -26.41 7.16 -1.65
C ALA A 30 -25.23 6.82 -2.58
N PRO A 31 -25.11 5.58 -3.09
CA PRO A 31 -24.20 5.30 -4.17
C PRO A 31 -24.71 6.04 -5.40
N SER A 32 -23.85 6.84 -6.04
CA SER A 32 -24.14 7.47 -7.33
C SER A 32 -24.27 6.37 -8.41
N THR A 33 -25.45 5.82 -8.52
CA THR A 33 -25.83 4.93 -9.62
C THR A 33 -26.41 5.80 -10.72
N GLN A 34 -25.59 6.20 -11.68
CA GLN A 34 -26.07 6.56 -13.00
C GLN A 34 -26.26 5.26 -13.79
N GLU A 35 -27.48 4.75 -13.71
CA GLU A 35 -27.98 3.69 -14.57
C GLU A 35 -28.36 4.34 -15.90
N GLN A 36 -27.52 4.27 -16.91
CA GLN A 36 -27.92 4.47 -18.29
C GLN A 36 -28.48 3.14 -18.81
N VAL A 37 -29.77 3.06 -18.85
CA VAL A 37 -30.51 2.04 -19.58
C VAL A 37 -30.25 2.29 -21.08
N ILE A 38 -29.54 1.37 -21.73
CA ILE A 38 -29.57 1.24 -23.19
C ILE A 38 -30.34 -0.04 -23.50
N GLU A 39 -31.58 0.13 -23.93
CA GLU A 39 -32.33 -0.90 -24.62
C GLU A 39 -31.68 -1.18 -25.98
N ALA A 40 -31.47 -2.44 -26.30
CA ALA A 40 -31.27 -2.92 -27.67
C ALA A 40 -31.90 -4.32 -27.84
N PRO A 41 -32.45 -4.61 -29.03
CA PRO A 41 -33.52 -5.58 -29.22
C PRO A 41 -33.05 -7.04 -29.33
N LEU A 42 -34.00 -7.93 -29.06
CA LEU A 42 -33.98 -9.38 -29.23
C LEU A 42 -33.80 -9.76 -30.72
N GLU A 43 -32.91 -10.72 -31.02
CA GLU A 43 -33.11 -11.67 -32.09
C GLU A 43 -32.83 -13.10 -31.64
N GLU A 44 -33.77 -13.97 -31.93
CA GLU A 44 -33.77 -15.40 -31.69
C GLU A 44 -32.84 -16.16 -32.62
N GLY A 45 -32.29 -17.24 -32.14
CA GLY A 45 -31.61 -18.23 -32.98
C GLY A 45 -31.06 -19.43 -32.20
N ALA A 46 -31.84 -20.51 -32.20
CA ALA A 46 -31.63 -21.77 -31.48
C ALA A 46 -30.41 -22.59 -31.95
N VAL A 47 -29.88 -23.46 -31.10
CA VAL A 47 -29.85 -24.91 -31.11
C VAL A 47 -28.67 -25.49 -30.28
N ALA A 48 -29.04 -26.40 -29.42
CA ALA A 48 -28.35 -27.23 -28.46
C ALA A 48 -27.01 -27.89 -28.86
N THR A 49 -26.14 -28.14 -27.89
CA THR A 49 -25.83 -29.53 -27.42
C THR A 49 -24.82 -29.51 -26.25
N THR A 50 -25.27 -30.01 -25.12
CA THR A 50 -24.62 -30.88 -24.09
C THR A 50 -23.14 -30.71 -23.74
N GLY A 51 -22.89 -30.36 -22.46
CA GLY A 51 -21.57 -30.48 -21.83
C GLY A 51 -21.57 -29.84 -20.43
N THR A 52 -22.03 -30.62 -19.46
CA THR A 52 -22.20 -30.21 -18.04
C THR A 52 -20.85 -29.96 -17.36
N GLN A 53 -20.54 -28.75 -16.96
CA GLN A 53 -19.77 -28.45 -15.77
C GLN A 53 -20.25 -27.09 -15.20
N PRO A 54 -20.52 -26.98 -13.88
CA PRO A 54 -21.03 -25.74 -13.32
C PRO A 54 -19.89 -24.72 -13.24
N ALA A 55 -19.92 -23.71 -14.10
CA ALA A 55 -19.11 -22.51 -13.94
C ALA A 55 -19.57 -21.80 -12.66
N VAL A 56 -18.76 -21.87 -11.61
CA VAL A 56 -18.89 -21.06 -10.43
C VAL A 56 -18.67 -19.60 -10.87
N LYS A 57 -19.76 -18.86 -11.05
CA LYS A 57 -19.71 -17.40 -11.21
C LYS A 57 -19.26 -16.78 -9.89
N ILE A 58 -17.93 -16.64 -9.71
CA ILE A 58 -17.39 -15.82 -8.66
C ILE A 58 -17.49 -14.37 -9.11
N ASN A 59 -18.71 -13.81 -8.97
CA ASN A 59 -18.95 -12.38 -9.14
C ASN A 59 -18.88 -11.70 -7.76
N GLN A 60 -17.73 -11.87 -7.07
CA GLN A 60 -17.37 -11.01 -5.96
C GLN A 60 -16.40 -9.97 -6.51
N LYS A 61 -16.92 -8.80 -6.88
CA LYS A 61 -16.10 -7.58 -6.99
C LYS A 61 -15.39 -7.41 -5.66
N ASN A 62 -14.12 -7.83 -5.61
CA ASN A 62 -13.31 -7.71 -4.41
C ASN A 62 -12.94 -6.24 -4.25
N LYS A 63 -13.72 -5.52 -3.43
CA LYS A 63 -13.51 -4.08 -3.15
C LYS A 63 -12.09 -3.77 -2.67
N ALA A 64 -11.43 -4.74 -2.04
CA ALA A 64 -10.03 -4.62 -1.65
C ALA A 64 -9.09 -4.61 -2.86
N ALA A 65 -9.34 -5.44 -3.88
CA ALA A 65 -8.55 -5.44 -5.11
C ALA A 65 -8.77 -4.16 -5.93
N GLU A 66 -9.98 -3.63 -5.94
CA GLU A 66 -10.29 -2.35 -6.61
C GLU A 66 -9.64 -1.15 -5.91
N GLY A 67 -9.65 -1.13 -4.58
CA GLY A 67 -8.94 -0.13 -3.79
C GLY A 67 -7.43 -0.19 -4.01
N LEU A 68 -6.87 -1.39 -4.10
CA LEU A 68 -5.47 -1.63 -4.39
C LEU A 68 -5.07 -1.16 -5.79
N SER A 69 -5.89 -1.46 -6.80
CA SER A 69 -5.69 -0.98 -8.18
C SER A 69 -5.63 0.54 -8.26
N ARG A 70 -6.57 1.22 -7.61
CA ARG A 70 -6.58 2.69 -7.56
C ARG A 70 -5.38 3.27 -6.84
N PHE A 71 -4.95 2.61 -5.75
CA PHE A 71 -3.77 3.03 -5.01
C PHE A 71 -2.51 2.97 -5.86
N TYR A 72 -2.27 1.87 -6.58
CA TYR A 72 -1.11 1.72 -7.45
C TYR A 72 -1.18 2.61 -8.69
N ALA A 73 -2.37 2.80 -9.28
CA ALA A 73 -2.55 3.75 -10.38
C ALA A 73 -2.21 5.19 -9.94
N ASN A 74 -2.60 5.59 -8.74
CA ASN A 74 -2.26 6.92 -8.21
C ASN A 74 -0.78 7.04 -7.83
N LEU A 75 -0.14 5.96 -7.38
CA LEU A 75 1.27 5.98 -6.99
C LEU A 75 2.21 6.07 -8.19
N HIS A 76 1.84 5.44 -9.31
CA HIS A 76 2.69 5.34 -10.49
C HIS A 76 2.24 6.23 -11.67
N GLY A 77 1.19 7.02 -11.49
CA GLY A 77 0.73 7.99 -12.51
C GLY A 77 0.35 7.35 -13.87
N VAL A 78 -0.03 6.07 -13.87
CA VAL A 78 -0.34 5.34 -15.08
C VAL A 78 -1.82 5.41 -15.38
N GLU A 79 -2.17 6.18 -16.41
CA GLU A 79 -3.44 6.15 -17.13
C GLU A 79 -3.56 4.84 -17.94
N ASN A 80 -3.68 3.71 -17.28
CA ASN A 80 -4.01 2.46 -17.94
C ASN A 80 -5.26 1.85 -17.31
N GLU A 81 -6.27 1.66 -18.13
CA GLU A 81 -7.59 1.07 -17.80
C GLU A 81 -7.53 -0.35 -17.24
N LYS A 82 -6.35 -0.96 -17.15
CA LYS A 82 -6.13 -2.28 -16.54
C LYS A 82 -5.25 -2.12 -15.31
N GLY A 83 -5.85 -2.23 -14.13
CA GLY A 83 -5.13 -2.26 -12.87
C GLY A 83 -4.02 -3.32 -12.83
N PRO A 84 -3.14 -3.27 -11.81
CA PRO A 84 -1.98 -4.15 -11.72
C PRO A 84 -2.39 -5.62 -11.81
N ARG A 85 -1.63 -6.42 -12.57
CA ARG A 85 -1.88 -7.87 -12.71
C ARG A 85 -1.55 -8.54 -11.39
N VAL A 86 -2.52 -9.27 -10.84
CA VAL A 86 -2.31 -10.07 -9.62
C VAL A 86 -2.34 -11.55 -9.98
N ARG A 87 -1.24 -12.27 -9.69
CA ARG A 87 -1.13 -13.72 -9.88
C ARG A 87 -0.40 -14.35 -8.69
N ASN A 88 -0.97 -15.37 -8.08
CA ASN A 88 -0.37 -16.09 -6.95
C ASN A 88 0.07 -15.21 -5.79
N ASN A 89 -0.75 -14.20 -5.42
CA ASN A 89 -0.45 -13.19 -4.40
C ASN A 89 0.74 -12.25 -4.76
N ILE A 90 1.21 -12.26 -5.99
CA ILE A 90 2.18 -11.31 -6.52
C ILE A 90 1.42 -10.28 -7.33
N VAL A 91 1.64 -9.02 -7.01
CA VAL A 91 1.14 -7.85 -7.73
C VAL A 91 2.25 -7.38 -8.65
N TYR A 92 2.08 -7.51 -9.97
CA TYR A 92 3.07 -7.05 -10.93
C TYR A 92 2.90 -5.54 -11.13
N LEU A 93 3.98 -4.83 -10.92
CA LEU A 93 4.09 -3.39 -11.09
C LEU A 93 4.79 -3.07 -12.41
N ASP A 94 4.63 -1.85 -12.89
CA ASP A 94 5.48 -1.36 -13.96
C ASP A 94 6.92 -1.22 -13.45
N GLU A 95 7.88 -1.39 -14.34
CA GLU A 95 9.28 -1.14 -14.00
C GLU A 95 9.46 0.29 -13.48
N PRO A 96 10.23 0.48 -12.39
CA PRO A 96 10.52 1.82 -11.89
C PRO A 96 11.13 2.68 -12.96
N LYS A 97 10.65 3.93 -13.08
CA LYS A 97 11.09 4.88 -14.13
C LYS A 97 12.04 5.92 -13.55
N GLY A 98 12.98 6.35 -14.37
CA GLY A 98 13.94 7.39 -14.03
C GLY A 98 15.26 6.85 -13.50
N ASP A 99 16.12 7.76 -13.03
CA ASP A 99 17.39 7.42 -12.40
C ASP A 99 17.22 7.50 -10.86
N LEU A 100 17.43 6.38 -10.19
CA LEU A 100 17.31 6.31 -8.74
C LEU A 100 18.37 7.18 -8.03
N ALA A 101 19.57 7.28 -8.60
CA ALA A 101 20.63 8.11 -8.02
C ALA A 101 20.27 9.61 -8.08
N GLU A 102 19.73 10.07 -9.21
CA GLU A 102 19.25 11.45 -9.34
C GLU A 102 18.09 11.76 -8.40
N ILE A 103 17.14 10.83 -8.25
CA ILE A 103 16.01 10.96 -7.31
C ILE A 103 16.52 11.09 -5.87
N LEU A 104 17.47 10.25 -5.48
CA LEU A 104 18.04 10.26 -4.13
C LEU A 104 18.87 11.51 -3.89
N GLU A 105 19.63 11.97 -4.89
CA GLU A 105 20.43 13.19 -4.77
C GLU A 105 19.54 14.43 -4.64
N ALA A 106 18.51 14.56 -5.46
CA ALA A 106 17.53 15.63 -5.33
C ALA A 106 16.87 15.64 -3.94
N LYS A 107 16.56 14.45 -3.42
CA LYS A 107 15.99 14.29 -2.10
C LYS A 107 16.98 14.67 -0.99
N ARG A 108 18.26 14.38 -1.13
CA ARG A 108 19.33 14.77 -0.21
C ARG A 108 19.41 16.29 -0.03
N LEU A 109 19.21 17.04 -1.12
CA LEU A 109 19.26 18.51 -1.10
C LEU A 109 18.07 19.14 -0.37
N THR A 110 16.93 18.47 -0.33
CA THR A 110 15.67 19.01 0.23
C THR A 110 15.32 18.46 1.60
N THR A 111 16.03 17.43 2.07
CA THR A 111 15.68 16.70 3.30
C THR A 111 16.70 16.93 4.39
N ARG A 112 16.23 17.13 5.65
CA ARG A 112 17.13 17.20 6.81
C ARG A 112 17.63 15.80 7.16
N PRO A 113 18.93 15.52 7.18
CA PRO A 113 19.49 14.19 7.44
C PRO A 113 19.12 13.64 8.81
N LEU A 114 19.00 12.31 8.89
CA LEU A 114 18.98 11.58 10.14
C LEU A 114 20.42 11.25 10.59
N ARG A 115 20.56 10.81 11.83
CA ARG A 115 21.84 10.24 12.27
C ARG A 115 22.06 8.90 11.60
N ARG A 116 23.30 8.58 11.25
CA ARG A 116 23.67 7.30 10.61
C ARG A 116 23.23 6.06 11.41
N ASN A 117 23.19 6.15 12.74
CA ASN A 117 22.78 5.07 13.66
C ASN A 117 21.31 5.17 14.09
N TRP A 118 20.51 5.99 13.42
CA TRP A 118 19.09 6.12 13.70
C TRP A 118 18.35 4.82 13.36
N LYS A 119 17.32 4.44 14.13
CA LYS A 119 16.58 3.18 13.95
C LYS A 119 15.07 3.35 13.93
N GLY A 120 14.53 4.46 14.42
CA GLY A 120 13.10 4.67 14.62
C GLY A 120 12.55 4.02 15.89
N SER A 121 11.23 3.99 15.99
CA SER A 121 10.52 3.40 17.10
C SER A 121 10.47 1.86 16.99
N LYS A 122 10.61 1.18 18.14
CA LYS A 122 10.32 -0.24 18.21
C LYS A 122 8.84 -0.43 18.47
N GLU A 123 8.14 -1.00 17.50
CA GLU A 123 6.70 -1.20 17.55
C GLU A 123 6.31 -2.58 17.03
N ASN A 124 5.15 -3.06 17.48
CA ASN A 124 4.53 -4.26 16.93
C ASN A 124 3.79 -3.88 15.64
N ARG A 125 4.32 -4.30 14.49
CA ARG A 125 3.81 -3.99 13.15
C ARG A 125 3.09 -5.19 12.54
N PRO A 126 1.74 -5.20 12.57
CA PRO A 126 0.97 -6.29 12.00
C PRO A 126 0.85 -6.17 10.47
N PHE A 127 1.07 -7.28 9.79
CA PHE A 127 0.76 -7.47 8.37
C PHE A 127 -0.43 -8.42 8.26
N ARG A 128 -1.55 -7.94 7.71
CA ARG A 128 -2.82 -8.68 7.66
C ARG A 128 -3.04 -9.24 6.26
N ARG A 129 -3.81 -10.32 6.18
CA ARG A 129 -4.19 -10.95 4.91
C ARG A 129 -4.81 -9.93 3.96
N GLY A 130 -4.41 -9.97 2.68
CA GLY A 130 -4.90 -9.10 1.61
C GLY A 130 -4.27 -7.72 1.57
N GLN A 131 -3.42 -7.35 2.55
CA GLN A 131 -2.57 -6.16 2.46
C GLN A 131 -1.33 -6.47 1.63
N THR A 132 -0.68 -5.46 1.04
CA THR A 132 0.60 -5.64 0.37
C THR A 132 1.75 -5.23 1.26
N LEU A 133 2.91 -5.84 1.04
CA LEU A 133 4.10 -5.57 1.83
C LEU A 133 4.60 -4.14 1.62
N HIS A 134 4.63 -3.68 0.37
CA HIS A 134 5.01 -2.30 0.04
C HIS A 134 4.11 -1.29 0.75
N GLN A 135 2.79 -1.40 0.58
CA GLN A 135 1.84 -0.47 1.20
C GLN A 135 2.03 -0.39 2.71
N LYS A 136 2.13 -1.55 3.38
CA LYS A 136 2.27 -1.58 4.84
C LYS A 136 3.62 -1.08 5.32
N LEU A 137 4.69 -1.42 4.61
CA LEU A 137 6.02 -0.90 4.93
C LEU A 137 6.07 0.62 4.75
N TYR A 138 5.46 1.15 3.68
CA TYR A 138 5.34 2.58 3.44
C TYR A 138 4.59 3.29 4.58
N GLU A 139 3.43 2.76 5.01
CA GLU A 139 2.67 3.32 6.13
C GLU A 139 3.50 3.39 7.41
N TYR A 140 4.20 2.30 7.76
CA TYR A 140 5.03 2.24 8.96
C TYR A 140 6.24 3.17 8.87
N ALA A 141 6.92 3.21 7.74
CA ALA A 141 8.05 4.11 7.52
C ALA A 141 7.64 5.58 7.60
N LYS A 142 6.49 5.93 7.02
CA LYS A 142 5.93 7.27 7.07
C LYS A 142 5.66 7.75 8.51
N ASN A 143 5.18 6.87 9.38
CA ASN A 143 4.96 7.19 10.80
C ASN A 143 6.28 7.52 11.51
N ASP A 144 7.37 6.89 11.12
CA ASP A 144 8.73 7.16 11.62
C ASP A 144 9.44 8.30 10.84
N GLY A 145 8.73 8.98 9.93
CA GLY A 145 9.24 10.09 9.13
C GLY A 145 10.24 9.68 8.06
N LEU A 146 10.12 8.45 7.54
CA LEU A 146 10.87 7.92 6.42
C LEU A 146 9.96 7.72 5.20
N GLU A 147 10.59 7.65 4.03
CA GLU A 147 9.96 7.20 2.79
C GLU A 147 10.46 5.81 2.41
N VAL A 148 9.61 5.00 1.79
CA VAL A 148 10.02 3.74 1.19
C VAL A 148 10.09 3.92 -0.32
N ILE A 149 11.25 3.67 -0.88
CA ILE A 149 11.49 3.61 -2.32
C ILE A 149 11.52 2.13 -2.71
N TRP A 150 10.39 1.66 -3.23
CA TRP A 150 10.20 0.29 -3.68
C TRP A 150 10.63 0.18 -5.14
N TRP A 151 11.95 -0.04 -5.36
CA TRP A 151 12.54 -0.06 -6.71
C TRP A 151 12.48 -1.46 -7.31
N LEU A 152 11.25 -2.02 -7.36
CA LEU A 152 10.96 -3.39 -7.78
C LEU A 152 9.77 -3.40 -8.74
N ASP A 153 9.74 -4.37 -9.66
CA ASP A 153 8.69 -4.60 -10.64
C ASP A 153 7.47 -5.37 -10.08
N ARG A 154 7.51 -5.73 -8.80
CA ARG A 154 6.46 -6.51 -8.15
C ARG A 154 6.31 -6.20 -6.67
N ASP A 155 5.11 -6.42 -6.13
CA ASP A 155 4.78 -6.38 -4.71
C ASP A 155 4.08 -7.68 -4.30
N PHE A 156 3.97 -7.93 -3.02
CA PHE A 156 3.51 -9.21 -2.49
C PHE A 156 2.34 -9.00 -1.54
N MET A 157 1.24 -9.70 -1.80
CA MET A 157 0.09 -9.73 -0.91
C MET A 157 0.35 -10.69 0.25
N VAL A 158 0.04 -10.24 1.44
CA VAL A 158 0.11 -11.06 2.66
C VAL A 158 -0.92 -12.19 2.58
N LYS A 159 -0.43 -13.42 2.46
CA LYS A 159 -1.24 -14.64 2.43
C LYS A 159 -1.64 -15.05 3.85
N ASP A 160 -0.67 -15.16 4.74
CA ASP A 160 -0.86 -15.51 6.13
C ASP A 160 -0.46 -14.33 7.02
N PRO A 161 -1.31 -13.93 7.98
CA PRO A 161 -1.03 -12.78 8.84
C PRO A 161 0.20 -13.02 9.71
N PHE A 162 1.06 -12.00 9.83
CA PHE A 162 2.22 -12.05 10.71
C PHE A 162 2.47 -10.69 11.37
N ARG A 163 3.41 -10.65 12.31
CA ARG A 163 3.80 -9.43 13.03
C ARG A 163 5.31 -9.36 13.14
N ILE A 164 5.82 -8.15 13.04
CA ILE A 164 7.24 -7.84 13.25
C ILE A 164 7.35 -6.89 14.45
N ASP A 165 8.01 -7.33 15.53
CA ASP A 165 8.25 -6.52 16.72
C ASP A 165 9.70 -6.02 16.72
N LYS A 166 9.98 -5.04 15.85
CA LYS A 166 11.30 -4.45 15.63
C LYS A 166 11.19 -2.96 15.31
N ASP A 167 12.33 -2.26 15.27
CA ASP A 167 12.40 -0.93 14.69
C ASP A 167 12.13 -0.97 13.17
N ILE A 168 11.86 0.19 12.57
CA ILE A 168 11.46 0.26 11.16
C ILE A 168 12.57 -0.21 10.22
N ILE A 169 13.83 0.04 10.54
CA ILE A 169 14.98 -0.38 9.73
C ILE A 169 15.10 -1.90 9.70
N ALA A 170 15.00 -2.53 10.88
CA ALA A 170 15.01 -3.99 10.99
C ALA A 170 13.75 -4.64 10.41
N THR A 171 12.61 -3.93 10.45
CA THR A 171 11.36 -4.36 9.80
C THR A 171 11.51 -4.39 8.29
N ALA A 172 12.05 -3.33 7.69
CA ALA A 172 12.29 -3.26 6.25
C ALA A 172 13.25 -4.35 5.77
N TYR A 173 14.35 -4.56 6.50
CA TYR A 173 15.28 -5.65 6.21
C TYR A 173 14.59 -7.02 6.23
N GLN A 174 13.76 -7.30 7.25
CA GLN A 174 13.04 -8.57 7.35
C GLN A 174 12.03 -8.76 6.22
N VAL A 175 11.34 -7.69 5.80
CA VAL A 175 10.45 -7.72 4.63
C VAL A 175 11.26 -8.02 3.36
N GLY A 176 12.38 -7.32 3.14
CA GLY A 176 13.26 -7.58 2.00
C GLY A 176 13.77 -9.02 1.95
N GLN A 177 14.21 -9.57 3.09
CA GLN A 177 14.64 -10.97 3.18
C GLN A 177 13.51 -11.95 2.85
N ALA A 178 12.29 -11.68 3.29
CA ALA A 178 11.15 -12.57 3.05
C ALA A 178 10.79 -12.67 1.56
N ILE A 179 11.02 -11.63 0.77
CA ILE A 179 10.69 -11.59 -0.66
C ILE A 179 11.90 -11.82 -1.57
N GLY A 180 13.12 -11.76 -1.03
CA GLY A 180 14.36 -11.85 -1.81
C GLY A 180 14.47 -13.09 -2.68
N GLY A 181 13.92 -14.22 -2.25
CA GLY A 181 13.91 -15.48 -3.04
C GLY A 181 13.04 -15.45 -4.31
N HIS A 182 12.26 -14.37 -4.52
CA HIS A 182 11.48 -14.17 -5.75
C HIS A 182 12.26 -13.42 -6.84
N PHE A 183 13.48 -12.97 -6.57
CA PHE A 183 14.36 -12.23 -7.47
C PHE A 183 15.61 -13.05 -7.78
N GLN A 184 16.08 -13.01 -9.03
CA GLN A 184 17.18 -13.86 -9.49
C GLN A 184 18.49 -13.54 -8.76
N ASP A 185 18.78 -12.26 -8.62
CA ASP A 185 20.01 -11.78 -7.97
C ASP A 185 19.82 -11.49 -6.47
N GLY A 186 18.65 -11.90 -5.93
CA GLY A 186 18.26 -11.58 -4.57
C GLY A 186 17.73 -10.16 -4.45
N LEU A 187 17.73 -9.62 -3.23
CA LEU A 187 17.22 -8.28 -2.95
C LEU A 187 18.08 -7.58 -1.91
N SER A 188 18.54 -6.39 -2.24
CA SER A 188 19.25 -5.52 -1.34
C SER A 188 18.30 -4.49 -0.71
N THR A 189 18.47 -4.26 0.60
CA THR A 189 17.72 -3.26 1.35
C THR A 189 18.71 -2.25 1.94
N TYR A 190 18.52 -0.97 1.60
CA TYR A 190 19.39 0.10 2.05
C TYR A 190 18.65 1.09 2.95
N PHE A 191 19.36 1.62 3.92
CA PHE A 191 18.92 2.78 4.70
C PHE A 191 19.70 4.02 4.29
N CYS A 192 19.06 4.93 3.57
CA CYS A 192 19.61 6.20 3.13
C CYS A 192 19.28 7.29 4.16
N TYR A 193 20.12 7.44 5.16
CA TYR A 193 19.89 8.31 6.32
C TYR A 193 19.89 9.81 5.95
N GLN A 194 20.61 10.21 4.91
CA GLN A 194 20.64 11.58 4.41
C GLN A 194 19.34 11.94 3.70
N GLN A 195 18.79 11.02 2.95
CA GLN A 195 17.55 11.15 2.18
C GLN A 195 16.29 10.79 2.98
N ARG A 196 16.44 10.29 4.21
CA ARG A 196 15.37 9.73 5.04
C ARG A 196 14.54 8.69 4.28
N ALA A 197 15.22 7.79 3.61
CA ALA A 197 14.58 6.78 2.78
C ALA A 197 15.08 5.36 3.10
N ILE A 198 14.20 4.40 2.89
CA ILE A 198 14.52 2.98 2.82
C ILE A 198 14.35 2.58 1.36
N VAL A 199 15.37 1.97 0.77
CA VAL A 199 15.37 1.53 -0.62
C VAL A 199 15.40 0.00 -0.66
N LEU A 200 14.48 -0.60 -1.42
CA LEU A 200 14.50 -2.03 -1.76
C LEU A 200 14.75 -2.15 -3.25
N ILE A 201 15.80 -2.88 -3.64
CA ILE A 201 16.26 -2.98 -5.02
C ILE A 201 16.82 -4.38 -5.32
N GLU A 202 16.59 -4.89 -6.55
CA GLU A 202 17.13 -6.17 -7.00
C GLU A 202 18.60 -6.05 -7.46
N LYS A 203 18.91 -4.96 -8.18
CA LYS A 203 20.27 -4.74 -8.71
C LYS A 203 21.02 -3.74 -7.86
N ASP A 204 22.25 -4.06 -7.52
CA ASP A 204 23.12 -3.15 -6.81
C ASP A 204 23.41 -1.89 -7.63
N LEU A 205 23.40 -0.75 -6.96
CA LEU A 205 23.69 0.56 -7.54
C LEU A 205 24.84 1.18 -6.78
N PRO A 206 25.96 1.56 -7.44
CA PRO A 206 27.13 2.12 -6.76
C PRO A 206 26.82 3.30 -5.83
N TYR A 207 25.89 4.17 -6.25
CA TYR A 207 25.44 5.29 -5.43
C TYR A 207 24.91 4.84 -4.04
N LEU A 208 24.17 3.73 -3.99
CA LEU A 208 23.62 3.21 -2.74
C LEU A 208 24.70 2.68 -1.81
N ASP A 209 25.74 2.04 -2.36
CA ASP A 209 26.86 1.51 -1.59
C ASP A 209 27.72 2.63 -0.97
N GLU A 210 27.83 3.77 -1.66
CA GLU A 210 28.60 4.92 -1.21
C GLU A 210 27.81 5.79 -0.20
N GLU A 211 26.55 6.08 -0.47
CA GLU A 211 25.76 7.09 0.24
C GLU A 211 24.76 6.52 1.27
N CYS A 212 24.46 5.22 1.19
CA CYS A 212 23.48 4.56 2.04
C CYS A 212 24.14 3.46 2.90
N LEU A 213 23.36 2.85 3.76
CA LEU A 213 23.78 1.73 4.59
C LEU A 213 23.08 0.47 4.13
N LEU A 214 23.81 -0.49 3.61
CA LEU A 214 23.29 -1.82 3.33
C LEU A 214 22.86 -2.51 4.64
N LEU A 215 21.68 -3.10 4.65
CA LEU A 215 21.12 -3.81 5.79
C LEU A 215 21.40 -5.33 5.69
N PRO A 216 21.65 -6.00 6.84
CA PRO A 216 21.64 -5.48 8.20
C PRO A 216 22.90 -4.65 8.48
N ILE A 217 22.75 -3.57 9.21
CA ILE A 217 23.92 -2.79 9.63
C ILE A 217 24.79 -3.67 10.52
N SER A 218 25.88 -4.20 9.96
CA SER A 218 26.88 -4.95 10.70
C SER A 218 27.51 -4.04 11.76
N LYS A 219 27.55 -4.49 13.01
CA LYS A 219 28.39 -3.85 14.01
C LYS A 219 29.84 -4.14 13.60
N ARG A 220 30.56 -3.14 13.08
CA ARG A 220 32.02 -3.23 13.00
C ARG A 220 32.54 -3.31 14.45
N HIS A 221 33.14 -4.44 14.78
CA HIS A 221 33.89 -4.64 16.00
C HIS A 221 35.17 -3.82 15.93
#